data_648be7f40be4760ae07400ef640a9012
#
_entry.id   648be7f40be4760ae07400ef640a9012
#
_cell.length_a   1.000
_cell.length_b   1.000
_cell.length_c   1.000
_cell.angle_alpha   90.00
_cell.angle_beta   90.00
_cell.angle_gamma   90.00
#
_symmetry.space_group_name_H-M   'P 1'
#
loop_
_entity.id
_entity.type
_entity.pdbx_description
1 polymer ?
#
loop_
_entity_poly.entity_id
_entity_poly.type
_entity_poly.pdbx_seq_one_letter_code
_entity_poly.pdbx_strand_id
1 'polypeptide(L)'
;MPSGLLWRNQYQTTIDENTNDRSCFQTSDLRWTHGAAVKLQPHDRVLIGGELVEIGSEIANAFLDGDRLIATTSAGILHIPKSDSDLVSSCINESIDAFSALGDVADSQIRTFYEGFARRLQDESIFSQIREANERNVADAQAKGRSTTRLVLSESMRQDMIDALLIWKDLVTSSTVRETLNHDGWSIESHVAPLGVVGFVFEGRPNVFADATGVLASRNVCVFRIGSDALETARAIMDLAVTPSLEEAGLPPTSVSLLPSKSHAAAWALFSDKRLSLAVARGSGSSVALLGEIAQQHGIPASLHGTGGAWMIVSDVEDVDRLKNVVQNSLDRKVCNTLNTVVFTADSLNHSLPSVIEGVMLAAQKRNTYAVLHVDGVVATALAKCFVPQEFVVEVIDHSNLGTEWEWENIPELSIVVADNMTAAVELFNEYSPSFVLSVISDDKAGVDAAWRLSNAPFFGDGMTRWVDGQYALRKPELGLSNWQNGRTFARGGILSGDSIYTVRYRVRQTDDEVKR
;
A
#
# COMPACT_ATOMS: atom_id res chain seq x y z
N MET A 1 28.58 -31.09 -13.75
CA MET A 1 29.11 -30.44 -14.96
C MET A 1 28.10 -29.40 -15.37
N PRO A 2 28.39 -28.12 -15.37
CA PRO A 2 27.45 -27.07 -15.77
C PRO A 2 27.66 -26.74 -17.25
N SER A 3 26.60 -26.85 -18.04
CA SER A 3 26.56 -26.41 -19.44
C SER A 3 26.26 -24.93 -19.50
N GLY A 4 27.26 -24.15 -19.93
CA GLY A 4 27.10 -22.73 -20.19
C GLY A 4 26.31 -22.48 -21.47
N LEU A 5 25.31 -21.61 -21.38
CA LEU A 5 24.61 -21.04 -22.53
C LEU A 5 25.28 -19.72 -22.92
N LEU A 6 25.98 -19.77 -24.04
CA LEU A 6 26.50 -18.60 -24.76
C LEU A 6 25.37 -17.96 -25.58
N TRP A 7 24.95 -16.75 -25.21
CA TRP A 7 24.15 -15.91 -26.08
C TRP A 7 25.06 -15.15 -27.04
N ARG A 8 24.99 -15.48 -28.34
CA ARG A 8 25.52 -14.63 -29.41
C ARG A 8 24.43 -13.65 -29.84
N ASN A 9 24.64 -12.38 -29.60
CA ASN A 9 23.83 -11.32 -30.19
C ASN A 9 24.30 -11.07 -31.64
N GLN A 10 23.42 -11.33 -32.62
CA GLN A 10 23.50 -10.78 -33.95
C GLN A 10 22.51 -9.61 -34.04
N TYR A 11 23.02 -8.40 -33.94
CA TYR A 11 22.32 -7.21 -34.46
C TYR A 11 23.20 -6.59 -35.54
N GLN A 12 22.78 -6.73 -36.78
CA GLN A 12 23.24 -5.91 -37.89
C GLN A 12 22.42 -4.61 -37.87
N THR A 13 23.04 -3.52 -37.44
CA THR A 13 22.51 -2.17 -37.63
C THR A 13 23.03 -1.62 -38.96
N THR A 14 22.15 -1.34 -39.87
CA THR A 14 22.40 -0.51 -41.05
C THR A 14 22.66 0.93 -40.58
N ILE A 15 23.87 1.41 -40.78
CA ILE A 15 24.27 2.79 -40.48
C ILE A 15 24.01 3.63 -41.74
N ASP A 16 23.23 4.69 -41.56
CA ASP A 16 23.01 5.73 -42.57
C ASP A 16 24.24 6.66 -42.63
N GLU A 17 24.88 6.77 -43.78
CA GLU A 17 26.22 7.41 -43.96
C GLU A 17 26.19 8.95 -44.11
N ASN A 18 25.33 9.68 -43.40
CA ASN A 18 25.26 11.13 -43.59
C ASN A 18 25.14 11.99 -42.33
N THR A 19 25.92 11.70 -41.29
CA THR A 19 26.19 12.69 -40.21
C THR A 19 27.62 12.57 -39.76
N ASN A 20 28.39 13.63 -40.04
CA ASN A 20 29.79 13.80 -39.65
C ASN A 20 29.91 14.19 -38.17
N ASP A 21 29.59 13.30 -37.23
CA ASP A 21 29.97 13.40 -35.84
C ASP A 21 30.45 12.02 -35.34
N ARG A 22 31.79 11.83 -35.54
CA ARG A 22 32.49 10.62 -35.10
C ARG A 22 32.96 10.77 -33.67
N SER A 23 32.07 10.63 -32.68
CA SER A 23 32.47 10.11 -31.38
C SER A 23 32.28 8.59 -31.40
N CYS A 24 33.28 7.91 -31.99
CA CYS A 24 33.35 6.45 -31.97
C CYS A 24 33.38 5.95 -30.55
N PHE A 25 32.32 5.29 -30.11
CA PHE A 25 32.39 4.36 -28.99
C PHE A 25 33.33 3.21 -29.38
N GLN A 26 34.54 3.17 -28.83
CA GLN A 26 35.37 1.98 -28.90
C GLN A 26 34.74 0.94 -27.98
N THR A 27 34.23 -0.13 -28.52
CA THR A 27 33.68 -1.30 -27.80
C THR A 27 34.73 -2.05 -26.96
N SER A 28 35.97 -1.54 -26.91
CA SER A 28 37.07 -2.12 -26.14
C SER A 28 37.01 -1.85 -24.63
N ASP A 29 36.15 -0.92 -24.14
CA ASP A 29 36.17 -0.47 -22.75
C ASP A 29 35.09 -1.09 -21.85
N LEU A 30 34.21 -1.93 -22.39
CA LEU A 30 33.30 -2.74 -21.61
C LEU A 30 33.99 -4.04 -21.14
N ARG A 31 34.95 -3.93 -20.24
CA ARG A 31 35.50 -5.08 -19.52
C ARG A 31 34.63 -5.38 -18.30
N TRP A 32 33.82 -6.42 -18.39
CA TRP A 32 33.23 -7.04 -17.21
C TRP A 32 34.35 -7.77 -16.42
N THR A 33 34.97 -7.09 -15.48
CA THR A 33 35.90 -7.72 -14.55
C THR A 33 35.11 -8.21 -13.34
N HIS A 34 34.87 -9.51 -13.26
CA HIS A 34 34.46 -10.13 -12.01
C HIS A 34 35.57 -9.93 -10.99
N GLY A 35 35.29 -9.13 -9.93
CA GLY A 35 36.16 -9.01 -8.77
C GLY A 35 37.02 -7.74 -8.68
N ALA A 36 36.94 -6.79 -9.60
CA ALA A 36 37.56 -5.48 -9.41
C ALA A 36 36.56 -4.53 -8.68
N ALA A 37 37.04 -3.79 -7.68
CA ALA A 37 36.28 -2.72 -7.06
C ALA A 37 35.77 -1.74 -8.13
N VAL A 38 34.46 -1.56 -8.22
CA VAL A 38 33.84 -0.61 -9.15
C VAL A 38 34.03 0.79 -8.58
N LYS A 39 34.80 1.62 -9.26
CA LYS A 39 34.94 3.03 -8.92
C LYS A 39 34.09 3.86 -9.87
N LEU A 40 32.98 4.38 -9.37
CA LEU A 40 32.13 5.28 -10.12
C LEU A 40 32.81 6.66 -10.28
N GLN A 41 32.60 7.26 -11.45
CA GLN A 41 33.02 8.64 -11.71
C GLN A 41 31.77 9.50 -11.93
N PRO A 42 31.81 10.79 -11.57
CA PRO A 42 30.77 11.73 -12.01
C PRO A 42 30.62 11.68 -13.54
N HIS A 43 29.38 11.68 -14.00
CA HIS A 43 28.99 11.58 -15.42
C HIS A 43 29.17 10.20 -16.07
N ASP A 44 29.53 9.15 -15.31
CA ASP A 44 29.31 7.78 -15.79
C ASP A 44 27.86 7.58 -16.18
N ARG A 45 27.60 6.79 -17.22
CA ARG A 45 26.24 6.59 -17.75
C ARG A 45 25.78 5.16 -17.58
N VAL A 46 24.55 5.02 -17.14
CA VAL A 46 23.85 3.74 -17.03
C VAL A 46 22.60 3.75 -17.90
N LEU A 47 22.24 2.61 -18.47
CA LEU A 47 21.04 2.46 -19.29
C LEU A 47 19.85 2.10 -18.40
N ILE A 48 18.83 2.95 -18.37
CA ILE A 48 17.60 2.75 -17.59
C ILE A 48 16.40 2.91 -18.52
N GLY A 49 15.55 1.89 -18.61
CA GLY A 49 14.33 1.95 -19.43
C GLY A 49 14.55 2.26 -20.91
N GLY A 50 15.78 2.05 -21.44
CA GLY A 50 16.16 2.39 -22.80
C GLY A 50 16.81 3.76 -22.95
N GLU A 51 16.94 4.54 -21.89
CA GLU A 51 17.58 5.86 -21.85
C GLU A 51 18.92 5.82 -21.10
N LEU A 52 19.88 6.65 -21.56
CA LEU A 52 21.17 6.82 -20.88
C LEU A 52 21.03 7.88 -19.80
N VAL A 53 21.16 7.47 -18.54
CA VAL A 53 21.08 8.33 -17.36
C VAL A 53 22.49 8.53 -16.79
N GLU A 54 22.88 9.77 -16.51
CA GLU A 54 24.16 10.08 -15.89
C GLU A 54 24.14 9.89 -14.37
N ILE A 55 25.23 9.35 -13.83
CA ILE A 55 25.44 9.25 -12.39
C ILE A 55 25.85 10.64 -11.87
N GLY A 56 25.02 11.19 -10.98
CA GLY A 56 25.30 12.47 -10.35
C GLY A 56 26.56 12.43 -9.46
N SER A 57 27.23 13.56 -9.33
CA SER A 57 28.44 13.70 -8.51
C SER A 57 28.24 13.26 -7.05
N GLU A 58 27.06 13.48 -6.48
CA GLU A 58 26.72 13.08 -5.12
C GLU A 58 26.81 11.56 -4.95
N ILE A 59 26.15 10.80 -5.85
CA ILE A 59 26.17 9.32 -5.83
C ILE A 59 27.60 8.83 -6.11
N ALA A 60 28.28 9.35 -7.13
CA ALA A 60 29.62 8.92 -7.49
C ALA A 60 30.64 9.11 -6.35
N ASN A 61 30.53 10.22 -5.61
CA ASN A 61 31.40 10.52 -4.48
C ASN A 61 31.07 9.71 -3.21
N ALA A 62 29.81 9.35 -3.02
CA ALA A 62 29.35 8.60 -1.86
C ALA A 62 29.51 7.08 -2.03
N PHE A 63 29.63 6.58 -3.26
CA PHE A 63 29.68 5.16 -3.58
C PHE A 63 30.99 4.52 -3.10
N LEU A 64 30.86 3.49 -2.28
CA LEU A 64 31.96 2.69 -1.76
C LEU A 64 31.89 1.24 -2.26
N ASP A 65 32.99 0.52 -2.12
CA ASP A 65 33.03 -0.91 -2.50
C ASP A 65 32.04 -1.73 -1.68
N GLY A 66 31.21 -2.48 -2.39
CA GLY A 66 30.12 -3.26 -1.82
C GLY A 66 28.78 -2.55 -1.74
N ASP A 67 28.71 -1.25 -2.05
CA ASP A 67 27.45 -0.53 -2.22
C ASP A 67 26.69 -1.03 -3.45
N ARG A 68 25.38 -0.75 -3.49
CA ARG A 68 24.51 -1.15 -4.59
C ARG A 68 23.83 0.07 -5.21
N LEU A 69 23.59 0.00 -6.50
CA LEU A 69 22.75 0.95 -7.23
C LEU A 69 21.48 0.24 -7.72
N ILE A 70 20.35 0.93 -7.58
CA ILE A 70 19.09 0.54 -8.20
C ILE A 70 18.67 1.64 -9.15
N ALA A 71 18.39 1.28 -10.39
CA ALA A 71 17.86 2.19 -11.38
C ALA A 71 16.33 2.13 -11.36
N THR A 72 15.69 3.29 -11.31
CA THR A 72 14.24 3.42 -11.31
C THR A 72 13.79 4.46 -12.33
N THR A 73 12.60 4.28 -12.90
CA THR A 73 12.02 5.23 -13.85
C THR A 73 11.47 6.47 -13.14
N SER A 74 11.02 6.32 -11.91
CA SER A 74 10.38 7.39 -11.13
C SER A 74 11.36 8.30 -10.38
N ALA A 75 12.53 7.76 -9.95
CA ALA A 75 13.49 8.49 -9.11
C ALA A 75 14.93 8.42 -9.63
N GLY A 76 15.18 7.89 -10.85
CA GLY A 76 16.50 7.73 -11.42
C GLY A 76 17.34 6.69 -10.67
N ILE A 77 18.59 7.04 -10.33
CA ILE A 77 19.53 6.12 -9.69
C ILE A 77 19.46 6.26 -8.18
N LEU A 78 19.20 5.17 -7.49
CA LEU A 78 19.21 5.08 -6.02
C LEU A 78 20.50 4.43 -5.56
N HIS A 79 21.11 5.01 -4.53
CA HIS A 79 22.32 4.48 -3.89
C HIS A 79 21.94 3.76 -2.59
N ILE A 80 22.33 2.50 -2.45
CA ILE A 80 22.16 1.70 -1.25
C ILE A 80 23.54 1.41 -0.66
N PRO A 81 23.90 2.04 0.46
CA PRO A 81 25.11 1.73 1.18
C PRO A 81 25.20 0.26 1.59
N LYS A 82 26.40 -0.29 1.58
CA LYS A 82 26.64 -1.68 2.02
C LYS A 82 26.13 -1.92 3.44
N SER A 83 26.26 -0.95 4.32
CA SER A 83 25.75 -1.04 5.70
C SER A 83 24.24 -1.27 5.78
N ASP A 84 23.45 -0.59 4.95
CA ASP A 84 22.01 -0.81 4.89
C ASP A 84 21.67 -2.18 4.28
N SER A 85 22.43 -2.60 3.26
CA SER A 85 22.27 -3.93 2.65
C SER A 85 22.60 -5.06 3.63
N ASP A 86 23.69 -4.94 4.38
CA ASP A 86 24.12 -5.92 5.38
C ASP A 86 23.12 -6.00 6.54
N LEU A 87 22.64 -4.86 7.05
CA LEU A 87 21.62 -4.78 8.09
C LEU A 87 20.34 -5.53 7.70
N VAL A 88 19.84 -5.23 6.49
CA VAL A 88 18.63 -5.88 5.96
C VAL A 88 18.86 -7.37 5.76
N SER A 89 20.02 -7.75 5.18
CA SER A 89 20.36 -9.15 4.93
C SER A 89 20.43 -9.98 6.22
N SER A 90 21.01 -9.43 7.29
CA SER A 90 21.04 -10.09 8.60
C SER A 90 19.63 -10.29 9.16
N CYS A 91 18.84 -9.24 9.16
CA CYS A 91 17.45 -9.28 9.66
C CYS A 91 16.59 -10.31 8.90
N ILE A 92 16.73 -10.37 7.56
CA ILE A 92 16.00 -11.36 6.75
C ILE A 92 16.48 -12.79 7.03
N ASN A 93 17.79 -13.04 7.20
CA ASN A 93 18.28 -14.35 7.57
C ASN A 93 17.66 -14.85 8.89
N GLU A 94 17.70 -14.00 9.92
CA GLU A 94 17.09 -14.30 11.22
C GLU A 94 15.58 -14.55 11.13
N SER A 95 14.89 -13.80 10.26
CA SER A 95 13.45 -13.98 10.01
C SER A 95 13.17 -15.29 9.25
N ILE A 96 14.04 -15.73 8.34
CA ILE A 96 13.91 -17.03 7.66
C ILE A 96 14.07 -18.20 8.67
N ASP A 97 15.03 -18.08 9.58
CA ASP A 97 15.21 -19.07 10.65
C ASP A 97 13.97 -19.12 11.55
N ALA A 98 13.41 -17.96 11.93
CA ALA A 98 12.17 -17.88 12.68
C ALA A 98 10.98 -18.48 11.92
N PHE A 99 10.87 -18.21 10.62
CA PHE A 99 9.82 -18.79 9.77
C PHE A 99 9.89 -20.31 9.75
N SER A 100 11.10 -20.86 9.64
CA SER A 100 11.31 -22.30 9.68
C SER A 100 10.87 -22.90 11.02
N ALA A 101 11.20 -22.23 12.12
CA ALA A 101 10.82 -22.68 13.48
C ALA A 101 9.31 -22.55 13.75
N LEU A 102 8.60 -21.60 13.11
CA LEU A 102 7.14 -21.47 13.24
C LEU A 102 6.36 -22.69 12.71
N GLY A 103 6.98 -23.52 11.88
CA GLY A 103 6.38 -24.76 11.38
C GLY A 103 5.95 -25.72 12.50
N ASP A 104 6.69 -25.77 13.61
CA ASP A 104 6.48 -26.65 14.74
C ASP A 104 5.71 -26.00 15.91
N VAL A 105 5.35 -24.71 15.78
CA VAL A 105 4.65 -23.95 16.81
C VAL A 105 3.18 -24.35 16.87
N ALA A 106 2.66 -24.56 18.09
CA ALA A 106 1.24 -24.83 18.30
C ALA A 106 0.38 -23.54 18.17
N ASP A 107 -0.86 -23.67 17.72
CA ASP A 107 -1.81 -22.55 17.64
C ASP A 107 -1.99 -21.83 18.98
N SER A 108 -1.97 -22.58 20.09
CA SER A 108 -2.06 -22.00 21.44
C SER A 108 -0.94 -21.00 21.72
N GLN A 109 0.28 -21.23 21.25
CA GLN A 109 1.40 -20.30 21.43
C GLN A 109 1.17 -18.99 20.65
N ILE A 110 0.67 -19.08 19.40
CA ILE A 110 0.34 -17.90 18.62
C ILE A 110 -0.80 -17.10 19.31
N ARG A 111 -1.80 -17.78 19.86
CA ARG A 111 -2.87 -17.14 20.64
C ARG A 111 -2.31 -16.48 21.91
N THR A 112 -1.41 -17.13 22.63
CA THR A 112 -0.74 -16.55 23.80
C THR A 112 0.05 -15.29 23.44
N PHE A 113 0.69 -15.25 22.28
CA PHE A 113 1.35 -14.03 21.80
C PHE A 113 0.38 -12.86 21.69
N TYR A 114 -0.76 -13.05 21.00
CA TYR A 114 -1.75 -11.98 20.83
C TYR A 114 -2.34 -11.53 22.16
N GLU A 115 -2.65 -12.47 23.07
CA GLU A 115 -3.14 -12.14 24.42
C GLU A 115 -2.10 -11.37 25.23
N GLY A 116 -0.84 -11.80 25.15
CA GLY A 116 0.27 -11.15 25.83
C GLY A 116 0.51 -9.73 25.31
N PHE A 117 0.47 -9.53 24.01
CA PHE A 117 0.64 -8.22 23.40
C PHE A 117 -0.55 -7.29 23.75
N ALA A 118 -1.79 -7.75 23.61
CA ALA A 118 -2.98 -6.99 23.99
C ALA A 118 -2.93 -6.58 25.48
N ARG A 119 -2.60 -7.51 26.38
CA ARG A 119 -2.47 -7.26 27.81
C ARG A 119 -1.41 -6.19 28.13
N ARG A 120 -0.25 -6.21 27.45
CA ARG A 120 0.79 -5.19 27.62
C ARG A 120 0.37 -3.82 27.13
N LEU A 121 -0.43 -3.74 26.06
CA LEU A 121 -1.03 -2.47 25.65
C LEU A 121 -2.10 -1.99 26.65
N GLN A 122 -2.78 -2.89 27.35
CA GLN A 122 -3.75 -2.54 28.41
C GLN A 122 -3.08 -2.08 29.69
N ASP A 123 -1.86 -2.53 29.98
CA ASP A 123 -1.11 -2.16 31.17
C ASP A 123 -0.63 -0.72 31.10
N GLU A 124 -1.17 0.15 31.96
CA GLU A 124 -0.84 1.57 31.96
C GLU A 124 0.63 1.84 32.31
N SER A 125 1.27 0.97 33.10
CA SER A 125 2.70 1.12 33.43
C SER A 125 3.62 0.88 32.21
N ILE A 126 3.18 0.08 31.27
CA ILE A 126 3.86 -0.19 29.99
C ILE A 126 3.46 0.87 28.97
N PHE A 127 2.15 1.09 28.84
CA PHE A 127 1.65 1.99 27.79
C PHE A 127 2.07 3.45 28.00
N SER A 128 2.21 3.91 29.25
CA SER A 128 2.75 5.26 29.54
C SER A 128 4.14 5.47 28.95
N GLN A 129 5.02 4.47 28.99
CA GLN A 129 6.36 4.56 28.41
C GLN A 129 6.32 4.61 26.87
N ILE A 130 5.40 3.86 26.25
CA ILE A 130 5.16 3.93 24.79
C ILE A 130 4.62 5.31 24.41
N ARG A 131 3.69 5.86 25.22
CA ARG A 131 3.12 7.19 25.02
C ARG A 131 4.19 8.28 25.13
N GLU A 132 5.08 8.22 26.11
CA GLU A 132 6.21 9.15 26.24
C GLU A 132 7.14 9.13 25.02
N ALA A 133 7.42 7.94 24.45
CA ALA A 133 8.19 7.83 23.21
C ALA A 133 7.44 8.45 22.02
N ASN A 134 6.12 8.28 21.99
CA ASN A 134 5.27 8.88 20.97
C ASN A 134 5.23 10.40 21.06
N GLU A 135 5.08 10.95 22.26
CA GLU A 135 5.09 12.40 22.49
C GLU A 135 6.39 13.05 22.02
N ARG A 136 7.55 12.40 22.25
CA ARG A 136 8.83 12.88 21.70
C ARG A 136 8.83 12.88 20.18
N ASN A 137 8.34 11.81 19.53
CA ASN A 137 8.23 11.76 18.08
C ASN A 137 7.30 12.84 17.52
N VAL A 138 6.16 13.09 18.18
CA VAL A 138 5.20 14.14 17.79
C VAL A 138 5.85 15.52 17.92
N ALA A 139 6.53 15.81 19.04
CA ALA A 139 7.23 17.07 19.25
C ALA A 139 8.33 17.32 18.21
N ASP A 140 9.11 16.29 17.86
CA ASP A 140 10.16 16.36 16.84
C ASP A 140 9.57 16.63 15.45
N ALA A 141 8.44 15.99 15.09
CA ALA A 141 7.76 16.20 13.83
C ALA A 141 7.18 17.63 13.74
N GLN A 142 6.57 18.12 14.82
CA GLN A 142 6.06 19.50 14.91
C GLN A 142 7.19 20.52 14.75
N ALA A 143 8.33 20.31 15.40
CA ALA A 143 9.49 21.19 15.28
C ALA A 143 10.04 21.26 13.85
N LYS A 144 9.84 20.21 13.04
CA LYS A 144 10.20 20.14 11.62
C LYS A 144 9.09 20.62 10.69
N GLY A 145 7.96 21.13 11.21
CA GLY A 145 6.81 21.57 10.42
C GLY A 145 6.07 20.43 9.70
N ARG A 146 6.17 19.19 10.19
CA ARG A 146 5.50 18.03 9.58
C ARG A 146 4.13 17.78 10.23
N SER A 147 3.19 17.22 9.46
CA SER A 147 1.90 16.80 10.00
C SER A 147 2.06 15.71 11.06
N THR A 148 1.32 15.85 12.17
CA THR A 148 1.34 14.91 13.29
C THR A 148 0.05 14.11 13.42
N THR A 149 -0.94 14.38 12.60
CA THR A 149 -2.28 13.78 12.69
C THR A 149 -2.24 12.24 12.68
N ARG A 150 -1.31 11.66 11.93
CA ARG A 150 -1.14 10.21 11.82
C ARG A 150 -0.16 9.62 12.86
N LEU A 151 0.63 10.48 13.53
CA LEU A 151 1.66 10.06 14.50
C LEU A 151 1.09 9.90 15.91
N VAL A 152 0.10 10.71 16.27
CA VAL A 152 -0.43 10.76 17.64
C VAL A 152 -1.06 9.42 18.01
N LEU A 153 -0.53 8.81 19.08
CA LEU A 153 -1.06 7.59 19.69
C LEU A 153 -2.16 7.96 20.69
N SER A 154 -3.40 8.05 20.21
CA SER A 154 -4.56 8.37 21.03
C SER A 154 -5.06 7.15 21.82
N GLU A 155 -5.89 7.38 22.82
CA GLU A 155 -6.54 6.29 23.58
C GLU A 155 -7.48 5.45 22.69
N SER A 156 -8.15 6.09 21.73
CA SER A 156 -8.94 5.35 20.71
C SER A 156 -8.04 4.43 19.88
N MET A 157 -6.88 4.91 19.42
CA MET A 157 -5.94 4.09 18.66
C MET A 157 -5.38 2.93 19.52
N ARG A 158 -5.13 3.16 20.80
CA ARG A 158 -4.74 2.10 21.75
C ARG A 158 -5.80 1.00 21.81
N GLN A 159 -7.06 1.37 21.96
CA GLN A 159 -8.17 0.42 22.01
C GLN A 159 -8.32 -0.33 20.67
N ASP A 160 -8.24 0.36 19.55
CA ASP A 160 -8.28 -0.25 18.21
C ASP A 160 -7.16 -1.30 18.02
N MET A 161 -5.94 -1.01 18.54
CA MET A 161 -4.83 -1.97 18.52
C MET A 161 -5.13 -3.22 19.37
N ILE A 162 -5.69 -3.04 20.57
CA ILE A 162 -6.07 -4.14 21.45
C ILE A 162 -7.13 -5.01 20.78
N ASP A 163 -8.15 -4.40 20.23
CA ASP A 163 -9.25 -5.10 19.55
C ASP A 163 -8.75 -5.86 18.32
N ALA A 164 -7.85 -5.27 17.54
CA ALA A 164 -7.19 -5.93 16.41
C ALA A 164 -6.45 -7.20 16.82
N LEU A 165 -5.67 -7.14 17.92
CA LEU A 165 -4.93 -8.30 18.43
C LEU A 165 -5.86 -9.42 18.91
N LEU A 166 -6.99 -9.08 19.54
CA LEU A 166 -7.98 -10.07 19.98
C LEU A 166 -8.69 -10.72 18.77
N ILE A 167 -8.95 -9.96 17.71
CA ILE A 167 -9.47 -10.52 16.46
C ILE A 167 -8.48 -11.52 15.85
N TRP A 168 -7.19 -11.15 15.79
CA TRP A 168 -6.15 -12.07 15.29
C TRP A 168 -6.08 -13.36 16.09
N LYS A 169 -6.16 -13.28 17.41
CA LYS A 169 -6.18 -14.46 18.29
C LYS A 169 -7.29 -15.44 17.89
N ASP A 170 -8.48 -14.92 17.59
CA ASP A 170 -9.63 -15.74 17.25
C ASP A 170 -9.55 -16.33 15.82
N LEU A 171 -8.76 -15.71 14.94
CA LEU A 171 -8.54 -16.19 13.57
C LEU A 171 -7.44 -17.26 13.46
N VAL A 172 -6.65 -17.49 14.51
CA VAL A 172 -5.63 -18.57 14.50
C VAL A 172 -6.29 -19.94 14.38
N THR A 173 -5.97 -20.67 13.33
CA THR A 173 -6.52 -22.01 13.07
C THR A 173 -5.46 -22.98 12.59
N SER A 174 -5.51 -24.22 13.08
CA SER A 174 -4.68 -25.35 12.64
C SER A 174 -5.23 -26.03 11.39
N SER A 175 -6.50 -25.78 11.04
CA SER A 175 -7.08 -26.41 9.85
C SER A 175 -6.50 -25.78 8.59
N THR A 176 -5.56 -26.48 7.98
CA THR A 176 -4.95 -26.08 6.71
C THR A 176 -5.60 -26.70 5.49
N VAL A 177 -6.35 -27.80 5.66
CA VAL A 177 -7.02 -28.49 4.55
C VAL A 177 -8.23 -27.70 4.10
N ARG A 178 -8.22 -27.27 2.84
CA ARG A 178 -9.34 -26.59 2.18
C ARG A 178 -10.29 -27.57 1.49
N GLU A 179 -9.73 -28.57 0.86
CA GLU A 179 -10.47 -29.51 0.02
C GLU A 179 -9.70 -30.82 -0.06
N THR A 180 -10.43 -31.93 -0.13
CA THR A 180 -9.90 -33.25 -0.42
C THR A 180 -10.65 -33.83 -1.62
N LEU A 181 -9.92 -34.12 -2.69
CA LEU A 181 -10.40 -34.82 -3.87
C LEU A 181 -9.98 -36.29 -3.78
N ASN A 182 -10.96 -37.20 -3.80
CA ASN A 182 -10.74 -38.63 -3.78
C ASN A 182 -10.87 -39.20 -5.19
N HIS A 183 -9.91 -40.02 -5.55
CA HIS A 183 -9.86 -40.77 -6.79
C HIS A 183 -9.72 -42.27 -6.45
N ASP A 184 -9.93 -43.11 -7.44
CA ASP A 184 -9.70 -44.54 -7.27
C ASP A 184 -8.20 -44.80 -7.05
N GLY A 185 -7.85 -45.32 -5.87
CA GLY A 185 -6.50 -45.62 -5.45
C GLY A 185 -5.63 -44.42 -5.01
N TRP A 186 -6.14 -43.19 -4.95
CA TRP A 186 -5.37 -42.04 -4.46
C TRP A 186 -6.25 -40.85 -4.07
N SER A 187 -5.70 -39.88 -3.35
CA SER A 187 -6.38 -38.64 -3.00
C SER A 187 -5.44 -37.43 -3.07
N ILE A 188 -6.00 -36.25 -3.30
CA ILE A 188 -5.29 -34.97 -3.25
C ILE A 188 -5.95 -34.09 -2.17
N GLU A 189 -5.12 -33.62 -1.26
CA GLU A 189 -5.48 -32.58 -0.29
C GLU A 189 -4.90 -31.25 -0.71
N SER A 190 -5.72 -30.20 -0.79
CA SER A 190 -5.23 -28.82 -0.95
C SER A 190 -5.11 -28.18 0.43
N HIS A 191 -3.91 -27.68 0.75
CA HIS A 191 -3.57 -27.10 2.04
C HIS A 191 -3.26 -25.60 1.90
N VAL A 192 -3.80 -24.80 2.82
CA VAL A 192 -3.31 -23.45 3.05
C VAL A 192 -1.91 -23.52 3.67
N ALA A 193 -0.97 -22.77 3.13
CA ALA A 193 0.41 -22.72 3.61
C ALA A 193 0.92 -21.27 3.66
N PRO A 194 1.75 -20.90 4.64
CA PRO A 194 2.33 -19.57 4.71
C PRO A 194 3.23 -19.29 3.49
N LEU A 195 3.40 -18.00 3.18
CA LEU A 195 4.31 -17.55 2.12
C LEU A 195 5.76 -17.51 2.58
N GLY A 196 6.03 -17.02 3.79
CA GLY A 196 7.38 -16.84 4.32
C GLY A 196 7.56 -15.49 5.03
N VAL A 197 8.61 -14.75 4.64
CA VAL A 197 8.95 -13.46 5.20
C VAL A 197 8.18 -12.36 4.48
N VAL A 198 7.41 -11.56 5.23
CA VAL A 198 6.66 -10.39 4.73
C VAL A 198 7.39 -9.11 5.13
N GLY A 199 7.82 -8.32 4.15
CA GLY A 199 8.45 -7.03 4.40
C GLY A 199 7.42 -5.90 4.42
N PHE A 200 7.42 -5.10 5.49
CA PHE A 200 6.54 -3.95 5.64
C PHE A 200 7.33 -2.65 5.66
N VAL A 201 6.96 -1.71 4.79
CA VAL A 201 7.42 -0.32 4.85
C VAL A 201 6.22 0.57 5.07
N PHE A 202 6.17 1.19 6.26
CA PHE A 202 5.09 2.07 6.67
C PHE A 202 5.60 3.48 7.00
N GLU A 203 4.86 4.49 6.58
CA GLU A 203 4.99 5.83 7.12
C GLU A 203 4.39 5.87 8.54
N GLY A 204 4.92 6.76 9.37
CA GLY A 204 4.65 7.06 10.74
C GLY A 204 3.29 6.80 11.40
N ARG A 205 2.85 5.54 11.48
CA ARG A 205 1.63 5.16 12.20
C ARG A 205 1.95 4.14 13.29
N PRO A 206 1.67 4.42 14.57
CA PRO A 206 1.95 3.49 15.67
C PRO A 206 1.14 2.19 15.63
N ASN A 207 -0.09 2.21 15.13
CA ASN A 207 -1.00 1.05 15.13
C ASN A 207 -0.59 -0.08 14.18
N VAL A 208 0.33 0.17 13.26
CA VAL A 208 0.73 -0.82 12.23
C VAL A 208 1.26 -2.14 12.81
N PHE A 209 1.78 -2.13 14.04
CA PHE A 209 2.25 -3.36 14.68
C PHE A 209 1.10 -4.31 15.04
N ALA A 210 -0.01 -3.79 15.57
CA ALA A 210 -1.18 -4.60 15.85
C ALA A 210 -1.78 -5.18 14.57
N ASP A 211 -1.88 -4.35 13.52
CA ASP A 211 -2.44 -4.79 12.23
C ASP A 211 -1.53 -5.81 11.56
N ALA A 212 -0.23 -5.52 11.44
CA ALA A 212 0.68 -6.31 10.63
C ALA A 212 1.18 -7.58 11.30
N THR A 213 1.20 -7.66 12.64
CA THR A 213 1.48 -8.93 13.34
C THR A 213 0.42 -10.00 13.07
N GLY A 214 -0.73 -9.62 12.49
CA GLY A 214 -1.73 -10.55 11.98
C GLY A 214 -1.18 -11.61 11.01
N VAL A 215 -0.03 -11.38 10.38
CA VAL A 215 0.64 -12.38 9.53
C VAL A 215 1.05 -13.63 10.30
N LEU A 216 1.25 -13.53 11.63
CA LEU A 216 1.54 -14.70 12.47
C LEU A 216 0.35 -15.66 12.57
N ALA A 217 -0.89 -15.15 12.45
CA ALA A 217 -2.09 -16.01 12.43
C ALA A 217 -2.07 -16.98 11.23
N SER A 218 -1.45 -16.60 10.12
CA SER A 218 -1.20 -17.43 8.95
C SER A 218 0.23 -18.01 8.90
N ARG A 219 0.95 -18.00 10.02
CA ARG A 219 2.30 -18.54 10.22
C ARG A 219 3.38 -17.93 9.34
N ASN A 220 3.18 -16.70 8.86
CA ASN A 220 4.23 -15.90 8.25
C ASN A 220 5.02 -15.15 9.34
N VAL A 221 6.19 -14.68 8.99
CA VAL A 221 6.99 -13.77 9.81
C VAL A 221 7.05 -12.40 9.14
N CYS A 222 7.39 -11.36 9.89
CA CYS A 222 7.43 -10.01 9.32
C CYS A 222 8.67 -9.22 9.73
N VAL A 223 9.10 -8.36 8.79
CA VAL A 223 10.17 -7.38 8.96
C VAL A 223 9.60 -6.00 8.71
N PHE A 224 9.68 -5.13 9.71
CA PHE A 224 9.23 -3.75 9.63
C PHE A 224 10.36 -2.78 9.31
N ARG A 225 10.08 -1.84 8.43
CA ARG A 225 10.79 -0.56 8.33
C ARG A 225 9.78 0.56 8.54
N ILE A 226 9.97 1.33 9.58
CA ILE A 226 9.06 2.44 9.97
C ILE A 226 9.72 3.78 9.63
N GLY A 227 8.91 4.76 9.23
CA GLY A 227 9.36 6.13 8.96
C GLY A 227 10.12 6.73 10.16
N SER A 228 11.10 7.59 9.88
CA SER A 228 11.99 8.18 10.89
C SER A 228 11.24 8.90 12.01
N ASP A 229 10.09 9.48 11.69
CA ASP A 229 9.29 10.28 12.63
C ASP A 229 8.52 9.44 13.66
N ALA A 230 8.38 8.13 13.43
CA ALA A 230 7.72 7.20 14.37
C ALA A 230 8.66 6.11 14.90
N LEU A 231 9.95 6.15 14.58
CA LEU A 231 10.87 5.05 14.89
C LEU A 231 11.08 4.83 16.38
N GLU A 232 11.07 5.87 17.22
CA GLU A 232 11.20 5.70 18.67
C GLU A 232 9.96 5.07 19.27
N THR A 233 8.77 5.49 18.84
CA THR A 233 7.51 4.84 19.22
C THR A 233 7.51 3.37 18.80
N ALA A 234 7.96 3.08 17.58
CA ALA A 234 8.07 1.72 17.06
C ALA A 234 8.99 0.84 17.92
N ARG A 235 10.16 1.36 18.31
CA ARG A 235 11.08 0.67 19.20
C ARG A 235 10.45 0.41 20.59
N ALA A 236 9.79 1.41 21.17
CA ALA A 236 9.12 1.25 22.45
C ALA A 236 8.03 0.15 22.40
N ILE A 237 7.24 0.09 21.32
CA ILE A 237 6.25 -0.99 21.12
C ILE A 237 6.95 -2.35 20.99
N MET A 238 8.03 -2.43 20.20
CA MET A 238 8.78 -3.68 20.07
C MET A 238 9.35 -4.14 21.41
N ASP A 239 10.07 -3.28 22.11
CA ASP A 239 10.82 -3.64 23.31
C ASP A 239 9.92 -3.93 24.51
N LEU A 240 8.82 -3.19 24.65
CA LEU A 240 7.95 -3.26 25.82
C LEU A 240 6.74 -4.19 25.65
N ALA A 241 6.31 -4.42 24.40
CA ALA A 241 5.08 -5.17 24.17
C ALA A 241 5.29 -6.38 23.25
N VAL A 242 5.88 -6.22 22.07
CA VAL A 242 5.97 -7.30 21.06
C VAL A 242 6.97 -8.37 21.51
N THR A 243 8.24 -8.00 21.73
CA THR A 243 9.31 -8.95 22.06
C THR A 243 9.01 -9.74 23.33
N PRO A 244 8.59 -9.10 24.46
CA PRO A 244 8.24 -9.86 25.65
C PRO A 244 7.03 -10.79 25.46
N SER A 245 6.13 -10.49 24.51
CA SER A 245 4.99 -11.36 24.20
C SER A 245 5.40 -12.56 23.35
N LEU A 246 6.37 -12.40 22.42
CA LEU A 246 6.94 -13.51 21.68
C LEU A 246 7.66 -14.49 22.64
N GLU A 247 8.46 -13.95 23.57
CA GLU A 247 9.18 -14.75 24.57
C GLU A 247 8.22 -15.52 25.50
N GLU A 248 7.18 -14.84 26.03
CA GLU A 248 6.15 -15.47 26.86
C GLU A 248 5.42 -16.60 26.15
N ALA A 249 5.16 -16.42 24.85
CA ALA A 249 4.50 -17.41 24.02
C ALA A 249 5.43 -18.56 23.56
N GLY A 250 6.73 -18.46 23.79
CA GLY A 250 7.73 -19.38 23.28
C GLY A 250 7.82 -19.37 21.76
N LEU A 251 7.55 -18.22 21.14
CA LEU A 251 7.74 -17.99 19.71
C LEU A 251 9.18 -17.55 19.41
N PRO A 252 9.72 -17.83 18.22
CA PRO A 252 11.01 -17.31 17.80
C PRO A 252 11.03 -15.76 17.89
N PRO A 253 12.03 -15.16 18.58
CA PRO A 253 12.05 -13.70 18.81
C PRO A 253 12.02 -12.87 17.53
N THR A 254 12.61 -13.38 16.43
CA THR A 254 12.66 -12.71 15.14
C THR A 254 11.48 -13.03 14.21
N SER A 255 10.39 -13.61 14.78
CA SER A 255 9.11 -13.75 14.05
C SER A 255 8.50 -12.40 13.72
N VAL A 256 8.82 -11.37 14.51
CA VAL A 256 8.52 -9.96 14.27
C VAL A 256 9.80 -9.17 14.46
N SER A 257 10.29 -8.55 13.41
CA SER A 257 11.55 -7.80 13.41
C SER A 257 11.33 -6.34 13.00
N LEU A 258 12.10 -5.43 13.59
CA LEU A 258 12.12 -4.00 13.23
C LEU A 258 13.53 -3.62 12.77
N LEU A 259 13.65 -3.12 11.55
CA LEU A 259 14.91 -2.53 11.07
C LEU A 259 15.20 -1.23 11.83
N PRO A 260 16.30 -1.14 12.58
CA PRO A 260 16.63 0.03 13.41
C PRO A 260 17.26 1.17 12.58
N SER A 261 16.80 1.40 11.36
CA SER A 261 17.37 2.38 10.43
C SER A 261 16.40 3.50 10.10
N LYS A 262 16.90 4.75 10.13
CA LYS A 262 16.21 5.96 9.64
C LYS A 262 16.40 6.15 8.13
N SER A 263 17.32 5.41 7.51
CA SER A 263 17.69 5.53 6.10
C SER A 263 16.56 5.08 5.17
N HIS A 264 16.33 5.84 4.12
CA HIS A 264 15.47 5.39 3.02
C HIS A 264 16.09 4.20 2.27
N ALA A 265 17.43 4.15 2.20
CA ALA A 265 18.14 3.05 1.54
C ALA A 265 17.87 1.69 2.19
N ALA A 266 17.61 1.64 3.51
CA ALA A 266 17.19 0.40 4.17
C ALA A 266 15.82 -0.11 3.67
N ALA A 267 14.88 0.79 3.31
CA ALA A 267 13.61 0.40 2.70
C ALA A 267 13.82 -0.13 1.28
N TRP A 268 14.69 0.51 0.50
CA TRP A 268 15.04 0.05 -0.85
C TRP A 268 15.78 -1.29 -0.80
N ALA A 269 16.70 -1.46 0.15
CA ALA A 269 17.38 -2.74 0.38
C ALA A 269 16.39 -3.84 0.73
N LEU A 270 15.43 -3.58 1.62
CA LEU A 270 14.38 -4.53 2.01
C LEU A 270 13.54 -4.97 0.79
N PHE A 271 13.04 -4.01 0.01
CA PHE A 271 12.19 -4.28 -1.15
C PHE A 271 12.95 -4.81 -2.38
N SER A 272 14.28 -4.86 -2.32
CA SER A 272 15.14 -5.49 -3.33
C SER A 272 15.67 -6.86 -2.93
N ASP A 273 15.33 -7.35 -1.73
CA ASP A 273 15.80 -8.66 -1.27
C ASP A 273 14.86 -9.78 -1.73
N LYS A 274 15.34 -10.61 -2.65
CA LYS A 274 14.56 -11.69 -3.29
C LYS A 274 14.06 -12.78 -2.35
N ARG A 275 14.48 -12.77 -1.08
CA ARG A 275 14.02 -13.71 -0.05
C ARG A 275 12.71 -13.27 0.59
N LEU A 276 12.25 -12.01 0.34
CA LEU A 276 10.90 -11.62 0.70
C LEU A 276 9.87 -12.38 -0.13
N SER A 277 8.87 -12.91 0.56
CA SER A 277 7.72 -13.57 -0.08
C SER A 277 6.61 -12.61 -0.47
N LEU A 278 6.53 -11.46 0.21
CA LEU A 278 5.60 -10.38 -0.07
C LEU A 278 6.17 -9.06 0.47
N ALA A 279 6.07 -8.00 -0.30
CA ALA A 279 6.38 -6.64 0.11
C ALA A 279 5.09 -5.83 0.28
N VAL A 280 4.94 -5.13 1.41
CA VAL A 280 3.76 -4.32 1.71
C VAL A 280 4.19 -2.90 2.03
N ALA A 281 3.73 -1.94 1.22
CA ALA A 281 4.05 -0.52 1.41
C ALA A 281 2.78 0.29 1.66
N ARG A 282 2.84 1.18 2.68
CA ARG A 282 1.80 2.18 2.97
C ARG A 282 2.47 3.52 3.21
N GLY A 283 2.01 4.55 2.51
CA GLY A 283 2.57 5.89 2.62
C GLY A 283 2.13 6.82 1.49
N SER A 284 2.91 7.87 1.24
CA SER A 284 2.65 8.78 0.12
C SER A 284 2.69 8.07 -1.22
N GLY A 285 1.90 8.53 -2.19
CA GLY A 285 1.79 7.92 -3.51
C GLY A 285 3.14 7.71 -4.19
N SER A 286 4.00 8.74 -4.18
CA SER A 286 5.34 8.68 -4.79
C SER A 286 6.28 7.68 -4.10
N SER A 287 6.30 7.65 -2.77
CA SER A 287 7.13 6.70 -2.01
C SER A 287 6.69 5.26 -2.25
N VAL A 288 5.38 5.02 -2.27
CA VAL A 288 4.82 3.68 -2.48
C VAL A 288 5.04 3.20 -3.92
N ALA A 289 4.89 4.08 -4.92
CA ALA A 289 5.17 3.77 -6.31
C ALA A 289 6.64 3.37 -6.52
N LEU A 290 7.58 4.14 -5.93
CA LEU A 290 9.00 3.84 -5.99
C LEU A 290 9.32 2.46 -5.37
N LEU A 291 8.79 2.18 -4.19
CA LEU A 291 8.99 0.88 -3.53
C LEU A 291 8.38 -0.27 -4.35
N GLY A 292 7.23 -0.03 -4.96
CA GLY A 292 6.59 -0.99 -5.88
C GLY A 292 7.45 -1.29 -7.09
N GLU A 293 8.04 -0.27 -7.71
CA GLU A 293 8.96 -0.42 -8.84
C GLU A 293 10.18 -1.27 -8.44
N ILE A 294 10.78 -1.00 -7.28
CA ILE A 294 11.92 -1.78 -6.76
C ILE A 294 11.53 -3.25 -6.56
N ALA A 295 10.40 -3.52 -5.89
CA ALA A 295 9.94 -4.88 -5.64
C ALA A 295 9.69 -5.64 -6.96
N GLN A 296 9.05 -5.00 -7.94
CA GLN A 296 8.76 -5.60 -9.25
C GLN A 296 10.03 -5.94 -10.03
N GLN A 297 11.05 -5.06 -10.02
CA GLN A 297 12.34 -5.32 -10.67
C GLN A 297 13.04 -6.56 -10.09
N HIS A 298 12.79 -6.86 -8.82
CA HIS A 298 13.37 -8.01 -8.13
C HIS A 298 12.46 -9.25 -8.10
N GLY A 299 11.29 -9.17 -8.76
CA GLY A 299 10.32 -10.27 -8.84
C GLY A 299 9.59 -10.56 -7.54
N ILE A 300 9.53 -9.57 -6.63
CA ILE A 300 8.85 -9.69 -5.34
C ILE A 300 7.39 -9.25 -5.52
N PRO A 301 6.39 -10.07 -5.18
CA PRO A 301 5.00 -9.64 -5.12
C PRO A 301 4.84 -8.48 -4.15
N ALA A 302 4.06 -7.46 -4.54
CA ALA A 302 3.89 -6.29 -3.69
C ALA A 302 2.40 -5.96 -3.50
N SER A 303 2.03 -5.50 -2.31
CA SER A 303 0.77 -4.83 -2.00
C SER A 303 1.06 -3.38 -1.68
N LEU A 304 0.53 -2.48 -2.49
CA LEU A 304 0.86 -1.07 -2.48
C LEU A 304 -0.36 -0.25 -2.09
N HIS A 305 -0.22 0.57 -1.05
CA HIS A 305 -1.24 1.48 -0.58
C HIS A 305 -0.68 2.90 -0.57
N GLY A 306 -0.85 3.59 -1.69
CA GLY A 306 -0.31 4.94 -1.92
C GLY A 306 -1.41 5.98 -2.08
N THR A 307 -1.54 6.52 -3.29
CA THR A 307 -2.53 7.54 -3.63
C THR A 307 -3.94 7.04 -3.38
N GLY A 308 -4.72 7.85 -2.66
CA GLY A 308 -6.12 7.62 -2.38
C GLY A 308 -7.04 8.56 -3.16
N GLY A 309 -8.20 8.81 -2.60
CA GLY A 309 -9.24 9.64 -3.21
C GLY A 309 -10.36 8.79 -3.80
N ALA A 310 -11.49 8.75 -3.10
CA ALA A 310 -12.68 8.06 -3.58
C ALA A 310 -13.44 8.92 -4.59
N TRP A 311 -14.08 8.26 -5.53
CA TRP A 311 -14.95 8.88 -6.51
C TRP A 311 -16.40 8.49 -6.27
N MET A 312 -17.31 9.39 -6.64
CA MET A 312 -18.74 9.17 -6.59
C MET A 312 -19.37 9.56 -7.93
N ILE A 313 -20.10 8.64 -8.56
CA ILE A 313 -20.93 8.93 -9.73
C ILE A 313 -22.36 9.10 -9.26
N VAL A 314 -22.99 10.20 -9.69
CA VAL A 314 -24.38 10.57 -9.36
C VAL A 314 -25.20 10.57 -10.64
N SER A 315 -26.19 9.68 -10.71
CA SER A 315 -27.05 9.52 -11.89
C SER A 315 -28.44 9.03 -11.46
N ASP A 316 -29.48 9.65 -11.97
CA ASP A 316 -30.88 9.21 -11.77
C ASP A 316 -31.22 8.92 -10.28
N VAL A 317 -31.12 9.96 -9.45
CA VAL A 317 -31.32 9.87 -7.99
C VAL A 317 -32.69 10.43 -7.63
N GLU A 318 -33.57 9.60 -7.04
CA GLU A 318 -34.85 10.02 -6.51
C GLU A 318 -34.72 10.57 -5.06
N ASP A 319 -33.95 9.86 -4.21
CA ASP A 319 -33.73 10.25 -2.80
C ASP A 319 -32.52 11.19 -2.65
N VAL A 320 -32.76 12.47 -2.85
CA VAL A 320 -31.72 13.51 -2.73
C VAL A 320 -31.29 13.77 -1.28
N ASP A 321 -32.10 13.44 -0.28
CA ASP A 321 -31.72 13.50 1.14
C ASP A 321 -30.72 12.39 1.50
N ARG A 322 -30.90 11.20 0.94
CA ARG A 322 -29.90 10.13 1.03
C ARG A 322 -28.58 10.58 0.41
N LEU A 323 -28.60 11.14 -0.81
CA LEU A 323 -27.40 11.65 -1.49
C LEU A 323 -26.65 12.69 -0.62
N LYS A 324 -27.35 13.68 -0.07
CA LYS A 324 -26.78 14.66 0.86
C LYS A 324 -26.05 14.00 2.04
N ASN A 325 -26.70 13.06 2.71
CA ASN A 325 -26.13 12.37 3.84
C ASN A 325 -24.91 11.51 3.46
N VAL A 326 -24.97 10.85 2.30
CA VAL A 326 -23.85 10.06 1.77
C VAL A 326 -22.62 10.94 1.51
N VAL A 327 -22.81 12.11 0.87
CA VAL A 327 -21.72 13.08 0.64
C VAL A 327 -21.14 13.58 1.96
N GLN A 328 -22.00 14.03 2.89
CA GLN A 328 -21.57 14.53 4.19
C GLN A 328 -20.70 13.50 4.95
N ASN A 329 -21.14 12.24 4.98
CA ASN A 329 -20.44 11.17 5.69
C ASN A 329 -19.20 10.64 4.93
N SER A 330 -19.09 10.94 3.65
CA SER A 330 -17.89 10.67 2.84
C SER A 330 -16.78 11.72 3.03
N LEU A 331 -17.06 12.83 3.73
CA LEU A 331 -16.16 13.94 4.03
C LEU A 331 -15.92 14.11 5.53
N ASP A 332 -16.09 13.06 6.33
CA ASP A 332 -15.95 13.10 7.79
C ASP A 332 -14.52 13.44 8.27
N ARG A 333 -13.51 13.01 7.54
CA ARG A 333 -12.08 13.31 7.73
C ARG A 333 -11.30 12.93 6.47
N LYS A 334 -10.11 13.50 6.27
CA LYS A 334 -9.25 13.12 5.15
C LYS A 334 -8.45 11.86 5.47
N VAL A 335 -8.71 10.83 4.69
CA VAL A 335 -7.97 9.57 4.59
C VAL A 335 -8.07 9.05 3.15
N CYS A 336 -7.45 7.93 2.83
CA CYS A 336 -7.36 7.40 1.46
C CYS A 336 -8.72 7.14 0.77
N ASN A 337 -9.78 6.83 1.51
CA ASN A 337 -11.13 6.57 0.97
C ASN A 337 -12.13 7.73 1.16
N THR A 338 -11.62 8.92 1.47
CA THR A 338 -12.44 10.14 1.52
C THR A 338 -12.85 10.56 0.13
N LEU A 339 -14.06 11.06 -0.02
CA LEU A 339 -14.59 11.58 -1.29
C LEU A 339 -13.68 12.69 -1.83
N ASN A 340 -13.15 12.45 -3.03
CA ASN A 340 -12.24 13.36 -3.72
C ASN A 340 -12.86 13.96 -4.98
N THR A 341 -13.72 13.19 -5.66
CA THR A 341 -14.32 13.60 -6.93
C THR A 341 -15.77 13.13 -7.02
N VAL A 342 -16.66 14.03 -7.42
CA VAL A 342 -18.05 13.74 -7.77
C VAL A 342 -18.22 13.95 -9.28
N VAL A 343 -18.77 12.94 -9.97
CA VAL A 343 -19.10 13.01 -11.39
C VAL A 343 -20.62 12.91 -11.53
N PHE A 344 -21.26 13.93 -12.05
CA PHE A 344 -22.67 13.87 -12.44
C PHE A 344 -22.82 13.36 -13.86
N THR A 345 -23.86 12.58 -14.13
CA THR A 345 -24.35 12.47 -15.50
C THR A 345 -25.09 13.77 -15.89
N ALA A 346 -25.03 14.16 -17.15
CA ALA A 346 -25.59 15.43 -17.62
C ALA A 346 -27.07 15.62 -17.21
N ASP A 347 -27.87 14.55 -17.27
CA ASP A 347 -29.27 14.58 -16.93
C ASP A 347 -29.53 14.76 -15.42
N SER A 348 -28.63 14.30 -14.56
CA SER A 348 -28.79 14.35 -13.10
C SER A 348 -28.29 15.66 -12.47
N LEU A 349 -27.44 16.42 -13.16
CA LEU A 349 -26.75 17.59 -12.60
C LEU A 349 -27.70 18.57 -11.92
N ASN A 350 -28.69 19.08 -12.67
CA ASN A 350 -29.56 20.17 -12.17
C ASN A 350 -30.43 19.73 -10.98
N HIS A 351 -30.80 18.45 -10.91
CA HIS A 351 -31.62 17.91 -9.85
C HIS A 351 -30.81 17.61 -8.59
N SER A 352 -29.62 17.04 -8.74
CA SER A 352 -28.86 16.45 -7.63
C SER A 352 -27.74 17.35 -7.09
N LEU A 353 -27.28 18.35 -7.87
CA LEU A 353 -26.21 19.27 -7.46
C LEU A 353 -26.51 19.99 -6.14
N PRO A 354 -27.73 20.56 -5.90
CA PRO A 354 -28.03 21.23 -4.64
C PRO A 354 -27.79 20.35 -3.41
N SER A 355 -28.15 19.08 -3.47
CA SER A 355 -27.99 18.12 -2.36
C SER A 355 -26.52 17.74 -2.12
N VAL A 356 -25.72 17.63 -3.17
CA VAL A 356 -24.26 17.43 -3.04
C VAL A 356 -23.64 18.65 -2.35
N ILE A 357 -23.97 19.87 -2.78
CA ILE A 357 -23.46 21.11 -2.18
C ILE A 357 -23.89 21.23 -0.72
N GLU A 358 -25.14 20.91 -0.38
CA GLU A 358 -25.62 20.89 1.00
C GLU A 358 -24.84 19.86 1.84
N GLY A 359 -24.56 18.66 1.31
CA GLY A 359 -23.76 17.64 1.97
C GLY A 359 -22.33 18.11 2.27
N VAL A 360 -21.67 18.76 1.32
CA VAL A 360 -20.35 19.38 1.50
C VAL A 360 -20.38 20.49 2.55
N MET A 361 -21.39 21.36 2.49
CA MET A 361 -21.59 22.44 3.46
C MET A 361 -21.72 21.87 4.88
N LEU A 362 -22.55 20.86 5.08
CA LEU A 362 -22.75 20.24 6.38
C LEU A 362 -21.45 19.58 6.91
N ALA A 363 -20.63 19.00 6.04
CA ALA A 363 -19.32 18.48 6.40
C ALA A 363 -18.35 19.59 6.85
N ALA A 364 -18.35 20.74 6.15
CA ALA A 364 -17.54 21.90 6.51
C ALA A 364 -18.02 22.55 7.82
N GLN A 365 -19.33 22.70 8.01
CA GLN A 365 -19.92 23.26 9.24
C GLN A 365 -19.59 22.43 10.49
N LYS A 366 -19.60 21.09 10.41
CA LYS A 366 -19.18 20.22 11.51
C LYS A 366 -17.74 20.47 11.96
N ARG A 367 -16.92 21.08 11.10
CA ARG A 367 -15.53 21.43 11.33
C ARG A 367 -15.31 22.91 11.62
N ASN A 368 -16.39 23.71 11.64
CA ASN A 368 -16.35 25.17 11.76
C ASN A 368 -15.44 25.82 10.70
N THR A 369 -15.58 25.40 9.45
CA THR A 369 -14.76 25.85 8.32
C THR A 369 -15.60 25.99 7.05
N TYR A 370 -14.97 26.39 5.95
CA TYR A 370 -15.50 26.42 4.60
C TYR A 370 -15.06 25.19 3.80
N ALA A 371 -15.46 25.07 2.52
CA ALA A 371 -14.98 24.03 1.63
C ALA A 371 -14.42 24.63 0.32
N VAL A 372 -13.54 23.87 -0.34
CA VAL A 372 -12.97 24.20 -1.66
C VAL A 372 -13.53 23.24 -2.69
N LEU A 373 -14.07 23.80 -3.78
CA LEU A 373 -14.66 23.06 -4.88
C LEU A 373 -13.88 23.32 -6.17
N HIS A 374 -13.35 22.26 -6.76
CA HIS A 374 -12.71 22.27 -8.07
C HIS A 374 -13.72 21.78 -9.10
N VAL A 375 -14.18 22.64 -9.99
CA VAL A 375 -15.33 22.34 -10.85
C VAL A 375 -15.01 22.54 -12.33
N ASP A 376 -15.65 21.76 -13.22
CA ASP A 376 -15.62 22.08 -14.64
C ASP A 376 -16.52 23.27 -15.00
N GLY A 377 -16.42 23.77 -16.24
CA GLY A 377 -17.18 24.93 -16.69
C GLY A 377 -18.70 24.73 -16.70
N VAL A 378 -19.17 23.48 -16.81
CA VAL A 378 -20.60 23.13 -16.79
C VAL A 378 -21.14 23.25 -15.37
N VAL A 379 -20.44 22.65 -14.41
CA VAL A 379 -20.77 22.74 -12.98
C VAL A 379 -20.66 24.18 -12.50
N ALA A 380 -19.62 24.94 -12.90
CA ALA A 380 -19.48 26.35 -12.55
C ALA A 380 -20.72 27.18 -13.00
N THR A 381 -21.21 26.92 -14.22
CA THR A 381 -22.41 27.55 -14.76
C THR A 381 -23.68 27.15 -13.99
N ALA A 382 -23.79 25.89 -13.56
CA ALA A 382 -24.91 25.42 -12.77
C ALA A 382 -24.88 26.02 -11.35
N LEU A 383 -23.72 26.06 -10.70
CA LEU A 383 -23.52 26.65 -9.37
C LEU A 383 -23.90 28.14 -9.34
N ALA A 384 -23.61 28.90 -10.41
CA ALA A 384 -23.98 30.30 -10.51
C ALA A 384 -25.51 30.54 -10.48
N LYS A 385 -26.32 29.52 -10.76
CA LYS A 385 -27.78 29.54 -10.69
C LYS A 385 -28.32 29.04 -9.37
N CYS A 386 -27.52 28.30 -8.60
CA CYS A 386 -27.87 27.83 -7.27
C CYS A 386 -27.44 28.84 -6.23
N PHE A 387 -28.15 28.90 -5.09
CA PHE A 387 -27.68 29.65 -3.93
C PHE A 387 -26.47 28.87 -3.36
N VAL A 388 -25.26 29.33 -3.67
CA VAL A 388 -24.03 28.81 -3.06
C VAL A 388 -23.70 29.73 -1.87
N PRO A 389 -23.62 29.20 -0.64
CA PRO A 389 -23.20 29.98 0.52
C PRO A 389 -21.86 30.68 0.28
N GLN A 390 -21.65 31.87 0.88
CA GLN A 390 -20.37 32.59 0.78
C GLN A 390 -19.17 31.85 1.40
N GLU A 391 -19.42 30.69 1.92
CA GLU A 391 -18.46 29.78 2.62
C GLU A 391 -17.73 28.81 1.67
N PHE A 392 -17.91 28.96 0.35
CA PHE A 392 -17.19 28.12 -0.62
C PHE A 392 -16.15 28.90 -1.40
N VAL A 393 -14.98 28.32 -1.58
CA VAL A 393 -14.02 28.73 -2.62
C VAL A 393 -14.26 27.83 -3.83
N VAL A 394 -14.52 28.43 -4.99
CA VAL A 394 -14.78 27.69 -6.25
C VAL A 394 -13.68 28.01 -7.24
N GLU A 395 -13.01 26.96 -7.71
CA GLU A 395 -11.95 27.01 -8.73
C GLU A 395 -12.38 26.23 -9.96
N VAL A 396 -12.18 26.80 -11.15
CA VAL A 396 -12.48 26.11 -12.41
C VAL A 396 -11.27 25.30 -12.84
N ILE A 397 -11.48 24.01 -13.11
CA ILE A 397 -10.43 23.07 -13.52
C ILE A 397 -10.75 22.41 -14.85
N ASP A 398 -9.71 21.90 -15.50
CA ASP A 398 -9.82 20.97 -16.63
C ASP A 398 -9.84 19.52 -16.14
N HIS A 399 -10.36 18.60 -16.95
CA HIS A 399 -10.38 17.17 -16.62
C HIS A 399 -8.97 16.58 -16.40
N SER A 400 -7.92 17.16 -16.99
CA SER A 400 -6.53 16.78 -16.73
C SER A 400 -6.10 16.93 -15.25
N ASN A 401 -6.83 17.70 -14.45
CA ASN A 401 -6.60 17.87 -13.02
C ASN A 401 -7.30 16.82 -12.16
N LEU A 402 -8.17 15.98 -12.72
CA LEU A 402 -8.98 15.00 -11.97
C LEU A 402 -8.14 13.91 -11.29
N GLY A 403 -6.89 13.70 -11.73
CA GLY A 403 -5.94 12.80 -11.08
C GLY A 403 -5.35 13.33 -9.75
N THR A 404 -5.67 14.56 -9.36
CA THR A 404 -5.18 15.15 -8.10
C THR A 404 -5.91 14.58 -6.91
N GLU A 405 -5.16 14.02 -5.94
CA GLU A 405 -5.67 13.72 -4.62
C GLU A 405 -5.58 14.99 -3.77
N TRP A 406 -6.72 15.56 -3.40
CA TRP A 406 -6.78 16.75 -2.56
C TRP A 406 -6.46 16.38 -1.12
N GLU A 407 -5.29 16.83 -0.65
CA GLU A 407 -4.84 16.60 0.73
C GLU A 407 -5.24 17.78 1.61
N TRP A 408 -6.09 17.52 2.60
CA TRP A 408 -6.58 18.54 3.52
C TRP A 408 -6.65 18.03 4.97
N GLU A 409 -6.48 18.91 5.94
CA GLU A 409 -6.58 18.57 7.36
C GLU A 409 -7.94 18.95 7.95
N ASN A 410 -8.40 20.16 7.67
CA ASN A 410 -9.63 20.69 8.24
C ASN A 410 -10.64 21.17 7.19
N ILE A 411 -10.19 21.70 6.07
CA ILE A 411 -11.02 22.30 5.02
C ILE A 411 -11.35 21.21 4.00
N PRO A 412 -12.62 20.74 3.89
CA PRO A 412 -12.99 19.78 2.86
C PRO A 412 -12.72 20.32 1.46
N GLU A 413 -12.07 19.53 0.63
CA GLU A 413 -11.67 19.89 -0.72
C GLU A 413 -11.94 18.73 -1.66
N LEU A 414 -12.65 18.99 -2.78
CA LEU A 414 -13.04 17.98 -3.75
C LEU A 414 -13.31 18.55 -5.13
N SER A 415 -13.25 17.67 -6.14
CA SER A 415 -13.63 17.99 -7.51
C SER A 415 -15.08 17.64 -7.80
N ILE A 416 -15.77 18.44 -8.62
CA ILE A 416 -17.13 18.18 -9.11
C ILE A 416 -17.18 18.43 -10.62
N VAL A 417 -17.50 17.41 -11.40
CA VAL A 417 -17.53 17.48 -12.88
C VAL A 417 -18.73 16.78 -13.47
N VAL A 418 -18.95 16.96 -14.77
CA VAL A 418 -20.06 16.34 -15.53
C VAL A 418 -19.52 15.44 -16.62
N ALA A 419 -20.18 14.29 -16.76
CA ALA A 419 -20.01 13.38 -17.89
C ALA A 419 -21.35 13.24 -18.65
N ASP A 420 -21.29 12.94 -19.95
CA ASP A 420 -22.50 12.82 -20.79
C ASP A 420 -23.49 11.77 -20.24
N ASN A 421 -22.99 10.66 -19.74
CA ASN A 421 -23.76 9.52 -19.25
C ASN A 421 -22.94 8.65 -18.29
N MET A 422 -23.55 7.59 -17.75
CA MET A 422 -22.90 6.65 -16.83
C MET A 422 -21.62 6.02 -17.41
N THR A 423 -21.62 5.62 -18.69
CA THR A 423 -20.43 5.02 -19.32
C THR A 423 -19.28 6.02 -19.36
N ALA A 424 -19.52 7.25 -19.80
CA ALA A 424 -18.51 8.30 -19.84
C ALA A 424 -18.00 8.66 -18.43
N ALA A 425 -18.87 8.64 -17.41
CA ALA A 425 -18.46 8.84 -16.02
C ALA A 425 -17.53 7.74 -15.51
N VAL A 426 -17.78 6.48 -15.87
CA VAL A 426 -16.89 5.35 -15.55
C VAL A 426 -15.58 5.44 -16.33
N GLU A 427 -15.59 5.90 -17.58
CA GLU A 427 -14.38 6.14 -18.35
C GLU A 427 -13.49 7.20 -17.70
N LEU A 428 -14.07 8.32 -17.23
CA LEU A 428 -13.33 9.34 -16.46
C LEU A 428 -12.72 8.74 -15.18
N PHE A 429 -13.48 7.91 -14.45
CA PHE A 429 -12.95 7.22 -13.29
C PHE A 429 -11.76 6.32 -13.66
N ASN A 430 -11.88 5.51 -14.70
CA ASN A 430 -10.83 4.59 -15.11
C ASN A 430 -9.56 5.30 -15.61
N GLU A 431 -9.70 6.49 -16.19
CA GLU A 431 -8.60 7.28 -16.76
C GLU A 431 -7.87 8.11 -15.70
N TYR A 432 -8.61 8.80 -14.84
CA TYR A 432 -8.03 9.83 -13.96
C TYR A 432 -7.98 9.43 -12.49
N SER A 433 -8.82 8.49 -12.03
CA SER A 433 -8.83 8.13 -10.61
C SER A 433 -7.61 7.28 -10.23
N PRO A 434 -7.28 7.20 -8.93
CA PRO A 434 -6.31 6.22 -8.46
C PRO A 434 -6.80 4.76 -8.61
N SER A 435 -7.93 4.51 -9.28
CA SER A 435 -8.58 3.20 -9.42
C SER A 435 -8.75 2.51 -8.06
N PHE A 436 -9.40 3.21 -7.12
CA PHE A 436 -9.47 2.76 -5.73
C PHE A 436 -10.92 2.54 -5.27
N VAL A 437 -11.61 3.57 -4.81
CA VAL A 437 -13.01 3.48 -4.34
C VAL A 437 -13.93 4.20 -5.31
N LEU A 438 -14.95 3.49 -5.79
CA LEU A 438 -16.04 4.06 -6.58
C LEU A 438 -17.38 3.83 -5.87
N SER A 439 -18.13 4.90 -5.65
CA SER A 439 -19.51 4.85 -5.20
C SER A 439 -20.43 5.32 -6.33
N VAL A 440 -21.48 4.57 -6.65
CA VAL A 440 -22.46 4.93 -7.68
C VAL A 440 -23.82 5.12 -7.02
N ILE A 441 -24.26 6.36 -6.95
CA ILE A 441 -25.56 6.73 -6.39
C ILE A 441 -26.54 6.87 -7.55
N SER A 442 -27.39 5.87 -7.73
CA SER A 442 -28.37 5.80 -8.80
C SER A 442 -29.50 4.84 -8.47
N ASP A 443 -30.71 5.14 -8.91
CA ASP A 443 -31.88 4.27 -8.84
C ASP A 443 -31.98 3.34 -10.08
N ASP A 444 -31.19 3.60 -11.14
CA ASP A 444 -31.04 2.72 -12.30
C ASP A 444 -30.10 1.54 -11.98
N LYS A 445 -30.68 0.42 -11.52
CA LYS A 445 -29.95 -0.80 -11.19
C LYS A 445 -29.14 -1.36 -12.37
N ALA A 446 -29.65 -1.25 -13.59
CA ALA A 446 -28.95 -1.74 -14.77
C ALA A 446 -27.71 -0.92 -15.08
N GLY A 447 -27.80 0.40 -14.92
CA GLY A 447 -26.66 1.31 -15.01
C GLY A 447 -25.61 1.06 -13.92
N VAL A 448 -26.04 0.81 -12.67
CA VAL A 448 -25.12 0.44 -11.57
C VAL A 448 -24.40 -0.87 -11.85
N ASP A 449 -25.10 -1.92 -12.31
CA ASP A 449 -24.50 -3.20 -12.69
C ASP A 449 -23.53 -3.06 -13.88
N ALA A 450 -23.83 -2.19 -14.83
CA ALA A 450 -22.91 -1.88 -15.92
C ALA A 450 -21.66 -1.14 -15.43
N ALA A 451 -21.81 -0.16 -14.55
CA ALA A 451 -20.70 0.57 -13.93
C ALA A 451 -19.79 -0.38 -13.13
N TRP A 452 -20.36 -1.32 -12.37
CA TRP A 452 -19.59 -2.36 -11.67
C TRP A 452 -18.71 -3.18 -12.62
N ARG A 453 -19.25 -3.60 -13.76
CA ARG A 453 -18.50 -4.42 -14.73
C ARG A 453 -17.44 -3.64 -15.51
N LEU A 454 -17.65 -2.35 -15.71
CA LEU A 454 -16.77 -1.51 -16.53
C LEU A 454 -15.67 -0.81 -15.72
N SER A 455 -15.88 -0.64 -14.40
CA SER A 455 -14.94 0.11 -13.57
C SER A 455 -13.74 -0.71 -13.12
N ASN A 456 -12.58 -0.05 -13.07
CA ASN A 456 -11.36 -0.57 -12.48
C ASN A 456 -11.30 -0.24 -10.97
N ALA A 457 -12.36 -0.53 -10.23
CA ALA A 457 -12.46 -0.25 -8.80
C ALA A 457 -12.43 -1.56 -8.00
N PRO A 458 -11.44 -1.77 -7.11
CA PRO A 458 -11.46 -2.90 -6.18
C PRO A 458 -12.54 -2.75 -5.11
N PHE A 459 -12.98 -1.52 -4.85
CA PHE A 459 -14.01 -1.18 -3.86
C PHE A 459 -15.14 -0.42 -4.55
N PHE A 460 -16.26 -1.09 -4.71
CA PHE A 460 -17.45 -0.55 -5.36
C PHE A 460 -18.63 -0.55 -4.39
N GLY A 461 -19.38 0.53 -4.34
CA GLY A 461 -20.53 0.67 -3.45
C GLY A 461 -21.58 1.64 -4.00
N ASP A 462 -22.66 1.80 -3.25
CA ASP A 462 -23.78 2.69 -3.56
C ASP A 462 -24.06 3.72 -2.45
N GLY A 463 -23.11 3.92 -1.55
CA GLY A 463 -23.26 4.76 -0.36
C GLY A 463 -22.02 5.59 -0.05
N MET A 464 -21.82 5.89 1.24
CA MET A 464 -20.65 6.64 1.69
C MET A 464 -19.35 5.93 1.29
N THR A 465 -18.36 6.68 0.82
CA THR A 465 -17.08 6.11 0.37
C THR A 465 -16.21 5.61 1.52
N ARG A 466 -16.50 6.05 2.74
CA ARG A 466 -15.77 5.74 3.98
C ARG A 466 -16.04 4.33 4.53
N TRP A 467 -16.86 3.53 3.87
CA TRP A 467 -17.14 2.15 4.31
C TRP A 467 -15.94 1.21 4.20
N VAL A 468 -14.99 1.52 3.33
CA VAL A 468 -13.76 0.75 3.18
C VAL A 468 -12.82 1.10 4.32
N ASP A 469 -13.07 0.51 5.47
CA ASP A 469 -12.24 0.62 6.67
C ASP A 469 -12.21 -0.79 7.29
N GLY A 470 -11.11 -1.51 7.08
CA GLY A 470 -11.04 -2.96 7.16
C GLY A 470 -11.58 -3.56 8.44
N GLN A 471 -11.24 -2.97 9.58
CA GLN A 471 -11.63 -3.50 10.89
C GLN A 471 -13.14 -3.49 11.10
N TYR A 472 -13.85 -2.49 10.56
CA TYR A 472 -15.29 -2.38 10.70
C TYR A 472 -16.04 -3.16 9.62
N ALA A 473 -15.73 -2.90 8.35
CA ALA A 473 -16.48 -3.46 7.23
C ALA A 473 -16.32 -4.97 7.13
N LEU A 474 -15.12 -5.50 7.28
CA LEU A 474 -14.82 -6.93 7.18
C LEU A 474 -14.62 -7.62 8.53
N ARG A 475 -14.75 -6.89 9.65
CA ARG A 475 -14.55 -7.39 11.01
C ARG A 475 -13.17 -8.03 11.22
N LYS A 476 -12.17 -7.49 10.55
CA LYS A 476 -10.77 -7.89 10.72
C LYS A 476 -9.83 -6.73 10.36
N PRO A 477 -8.66 -6.65 10.99
CA PRO A 477 -7.68 -5.61 10.67
C PRO A 477 -7.17 -5.75 9.24
N GLU A 478 -6.89 -4.61 8.62
CA GLU A 478 -6.28 -4.55 7.30
C GLU A 478 -4.79 -4.26 7.38
N LEU A 479 -4.01 -4.93 6.55
CA LEU A 479 -2.60 -4.65 6.35
C LEU A 479 -2.39 -3.62 5.25
N GLY A 480 -3.28 -3.56 4.30
CA GLY A 480 -3.28 -2.61 3.20
C GLY A 480 -4.53 -2.69 2.37
N LEU A 481 -4.84 -1.56 1.73
CA LEU A 481 -5.86 -1.42 0.70
C LEU A 481 -5.13 -1.17 -0.62
N SER A 482 -5.30 -2.06 -1.58
CA SER A 482 -4.61 -1.97 -2.87
C SER A 482 -5.52 -1.37 -3.93
N ASN A 483 -4.93 -0.50 -4.73
CA ASN A 483 -5.56 0.06 -5.91
C ASN A 483 -5.52 -0.96 -7.06
N TRP A 484 -6.39 -0.75 -8.04
CA TRP A 484 -6.35 -1.47 -9.31
C TRP A 484 -5.21 -0.92 -10.17
N GLN A 485 -4.10 -1.62 -10.25
CA GLN A 485 -2.92 -1.19 -10.99
C GLN A 485 -2.73 -2.03 -12.26
N ASN A 486 -2.45 -1.38 -13.38
CA ASN A 486 -2.21 -2.05 -14.67
C ASN A 486 -3.30 -3.08 -15.04
N GLY A 487 -4.57 -2.74 -14.81
CA GLY A 487 -5.71 -3.60 -15.11
C GLY A 487 -5.90 -4.78 -14.16
N ARG A 488 -5.34 -4.73 -12.94
CA ARG A 488 -5.46 -5.80 -11.93
C ARG A 488 -5.19 -5.31 -10.50
N THR A 489 -5.76 -6.00 -9.53
CA THR A 489 -5.36 -5.89 -8.13
C THR A 489 -4.23 -6.88 -7.84
N PHE A 490 -3.24 -6.44 -7.05
CA PHE A 490 -2.21 -7.33 -6.56
C PHE A 490 -2.76 -8.22 -5.43
N ALA A 491 -2.14 -9.40 -5.27
CA ALA A 491 -2.30 -10.30 -4.12
C ALA A 491 -3.68 -10.86 -3.90
N ARG A 492 -4.62 -11.04 -4.66
CA ARG A 492 -5.92 -11.75 -4.47
C ARG A 492 -7.13 -10.86 -4.16
N GLY A 493 -6.96 -9.56 -4.00
CA GLY A 493 -8.07 -8.64 -3.75
C GLY A 493 -7.59 -7.27 -3.32
N GLY A 494 -8.51 -6.31 -3.24
CA GLY A 494 -8.22 -4.94 -2.83
C GLY A 494 -7.82 -4.82 -1.36
N ILE A 495 -8.28 -5.73 -0.48
CA ILE A 495 -7.91 -5.75 0.94
C ILE A 495 -6.91 -6.87 1.19
N LEU A 496 -5.75 -6.51 1.78
CA LEU A 496 -4.81 -7.42 2.36
C LEU A 496 -5.03 -7.49 3.87
N SER A 497 -5.20 -8.69 4.40
CA SER A 497 -5.34 -8.97 5.82
C SER A 497 -4.40 -10.12 6.21
N GLY A 498 -4.03 -10.24 7.48
CA GLY A 498 -3.07 -11.24 7.93
C GLY A 498 -3.46 -12.68 7.58
N ASP A 499 -4.74 -12.99 7.67
CA ASP A 499 -5.30 -14.28 7.31
C ASP A 499 -5.40 -14.54 5.79
N SER A 500 -5.16 -13.54 4.94
CA SER A 500 -5.17 -13.65 3.49
C SER A 500 -3.79 -13.89 2.88
N ILE A 501 -2.71 -13.82 3.68
CA ILE A 501 -1.33 -14.02 3.23
C ILE A 501 -0.96 -15.49 3.31
N TYR A 502 -1.32 -16.24 2.27
CA TYR A 502 -1.04 -17.67 2.17
C TYR A 502 -0.92 -18.10 0.69
N THR A 503 -0.37 -19.28 0.49
CA THR A 503 -0.44 -20.01 -0.78
C THR A 503 -1.19 -21.32 -0.60
N VAL A 504 -1.42 -22.05 -1.70
CA VAL A 504 -2.00 -23.39 -1.65
C VAL A 504 -0.95 -24.41 -2.06
N ARG A 505 -0.77 -25.42 -1.24
CA ARG A 505 0.08 -26.58 -1.54
C ARG A 505 -0.77 -27.83 -1.65
N TYR A 506 -0.35 -28.75 -2.49
CA TYR A 506 -1.07 -30.00 -2.71
C TYR A 506 -0.27 -31.15 -2.11
N ARG A 507 -0.98 -32.03 -1.39
CA ARG A 507 -0.45 -33.25 -0.83
C ARG A 507 -1.20 -34.44 -1.43
N VAL A 508 -0.47 -35.33 -2.08
CA VAL A 508 -1.03 -36.56 -2.66
C VAL A 508 -0.80 -37.72 -1.72
N ARG A 509 -1.84 -38.55 -1.56
CA ARG A 509 -1.74 -39.86 -0.92
C ARG A 509 -2.17 -40.92 -1.93
N GLN A 510 -1.27 -41.81 -2.30
CA GLN A 510 -1.54 -42.95 -3.13
C GLN A 510 -1.75 -44.17 -2.22
N THR A 511 -2.87 -44.87 -2.40
CA THR A 511 -3.27 -46.06 -1.62
C THR A 511 -3.23 -47.32 -2.44
N ASP A 512 -3.18 -47.21 -3.77
CA ASP A 512 -3.02 -48.30 -4.70
C ASP A 512 -1.74 -48.07 -5.53
N ASP A 513 -0.74 -48.94 -5.37
CA ASP A 513 0.58 -48.84 -6.03
C ASP A 513 0.51 -49.12 -7.54
N GLU A 514 -0.59 -49.74 -8.02
CA GLU A 514 -0.78 -50.07 -9.43
C GLU A 514 -1.47 -48.94 -10.23
N VAL A 515 -1.90 -47.83 -9.58
CA VAL A 515 -2.54 -46.70 -10.26
C VAL A 515 -1.61 -46.13 -11.33
N LYS A 516 -2.09 -46.10 -12.56
CA LYS A 516 -1.42 -45.52 -13.71
C LYS A 516 -2.28 -44.41 -14.29
N ARG A 517 -1.62 -43.36 -14.79
CA ARG A 517 -2.28 -42.25 -15.46
C ARG A 517 -2.29 -42.46 -16.96
#